data_dd1bdae861be9f2603de22956b67e4c1
#
_entry.id   dd1bdae861be9f2603de22956b67e4c1
#
_cell.length_a   1.000
_cell.length_b   1.000
_cell.length_c   1.000
_cell.angle_alpha   90.00
_cell.angle_beta   90.00
_cell.angle_gamma   90.00
#
_symmetry.space_group_name_H-M   'P 1'
#
loop_
_entity.id
_entity.type
_entity.pdbx_description
1 polymer ?
#
loop_
_entity_poly.entity_id
_entity_poly.type
_entity_poly.pdbx_seq_one_letter_code
_entity_poly.pdbx_strand_id
1 'polypeptide(L)'
;MEGRKSPLNLNQSDNTIDTERLIKLIINTAYEVRSHLVAGYLESVYKKALLLELEDAGLKVEDEVELPVLYKGHVIGDFRADIIVEECVIIELKAVAHLLPAHEIQLVNYLTIAEIDNGLLINFGAAERLEIKRKYRVYNPHI
;
A
#
# COMPACT_ATOMS: atom_id res chain seq x y z
N MET A 1 -21.29 20.15 -11.08
CA MET A 1 -19.83 20.33 -10.92
C MET A 1 -19.11 19.03 -11.20
N GLU A 2 -18.25 19.04 -12.17
CA GLU A 2 -17.54 17.83 -12.53
C GLU A 2 -16.54 17.47 -11.45
N GLY A 3 -16.55 16.22 -11.03
CA GLY A 3 -15.57 15.71 -10.11
C GLY A 3 -14.18 15.69 -10.73
N ARG A 4 -13.16 15.69 -9.87
CA ARG A 4 -11.78 15.55 -10.29
C ARG A 4 -11.60 14.21 -11.02
N LYS A 5 -11.08 14.26 -12.24
CA LYS A 5 -10.79 13.02 -12.96
C LYS A 5 -9.66 12.27 -12.26
N SER A 6 -9.85 10.99 -12.05
CA SER A 6 -8.79 10.13 -11.56
C SER A 6 -7.60 10.19 -12.55
N PRO A 7 -6.35 10.20 -12.07
CA PRO A 7 -5.18 10.10 -12.94
C PRO A 7 -5.09 8.74 -13.63
N LEU A 8 -5.93 7.79 -13.21
CA LEU A 8 -6.02 6.47 -13.78
C LEU A 8 -7.07 6.48 -14.88
N ASN A 9 -6.68 6.10 -16.09
CA ASN A 9 -7.65 5.91 -17.16
C ASN A 9 -8.43 4.63 -16.88
N LEU A 10 -9.64 4.80 -16.42
CA LEU A 10 -10.54 3.67 -16.29
C LEU A 10 -11.00 3.27 -17.67
N ASN A 11 -10.99 1.99 -17.95
CA ASN A 11 -11.58 1.48 -19.16
C ASN A 11 -13.11 1.67 -19.05
N GLN A 12 -13.68 2.49 -19.91
CA GLN A 12 -15.10 2.83 -19.85
C GLN A 12 -16.02 1.63 -20.05
N SER A 13 -15.53 0.57 -20.68
CA SER A 13 -16.34 -0.61 -20.94
C SER A 13 -16.50 -1.53 -19.73
N ASP A 14 -15.54 -1.55 -18.80
CA ASP A 14 -15.53 -2.48 -17.66
C ASP A 14 -15.24 -1.82 -16.32
N ASN A 15 -14.95 -0.51 -16.29
CA ASN A 15 -14.57 0.25 -15.10
C ASN A 15 -13.37 -0.35 -14.33
N THR A 16 -12.52 -1.10 -15.05
CA THR A 16 -11.34 -1.71 -14.42
C THR A 16 -10.22 -0.69 -14.26
N ILE A 17 -9.66 -0.60 -13.07
CA ILE A 17 -8.50 0.22 -12.79
C ILE A 17 -7.27 -0.49 -13.36
N ASP A 18 -6.45 0.26 -14.10
CA ASP A 18 -5.16 -0.25 -14.56
C ASP A 18 -4.20 -0.33 -13.38
N THR A 19 -4.06 -1.52 -12.83
CA THR A 19 -3.26 -1.78 -11.64
C THR A 19 -1.78 -1.44 -11.86
N GLU A 20 -1.24 -1.74 -13.05
CA GLU A 20 0.16 -1.45 -13.33
C GLU A 20 0.44 0.05 -13.34
N ARG A 21 -0.46 0.84 -13.89
CA ARG A 21 -0.34 2.30 -13.87
C ARG A 21 -0.48 2.84 -12.45
N LEU A 22 -1.37 2.27 -11.65
CA LEU A 22 -1.54 2.63 -10.26
C LEU A 22 -0.27 2.34 -9.46
N ILE A 23 0.30 1.15 -9.60
CA ILE A 23 1.55 0.77 -8.93
C ILE A 23 2.67 1.75 -9.30
N LYS A 24 2.82 2.07 -10.57
CA LYS A 24 3.83 3.00 -11.05
C LYS A 24 3.65 4.40 -10.46
N LEU A 25 2.41 4.86 -10.40
CA LEU A 25 2.08 6.16 -9.81
C LEU A 25 2.42 6.18 -8.31
N ILE A 26 2.09 5.13 -7.59
CA ILE A 26 2.41 5.03 -6.16
C ILE A 26 3.93 5.05 -5.95
N ILE A 27 4.68 4.30 -6.72
CA ILE A 27 6.15 4.25 -6.61
C ILE A 27 6.74 5.63 -6.91
N ASN A 28 6.30 6.30 -7.96
CA ASN A 28 6.75 7.65 -8.28
C ASN A 28 6.44 8.63 -7.16
N THR A 29 5.27 8.50 -6.55
CA THR A 29 4.85 9.33 -5.42
C THR A 29 5.74 9.09 -4.19
N ALA A 30 6.09 7.83 -3.93
CA ALA A 30 7.02 7.50 -2.85
C ALA A 30 8.40 8.11 -3.07
N TYR A 31 8.90 8.11 -4.29
CA TYR A 31 10.16 8.79 -4.62
C TYR A 31 10.08 10.30 -4.46
N GLU A 32 8.93 10.89 -4.76
CA GLU A 32 8.70 12.32 -4.52
C GLU A 32 8.82 12.64 -3.01
N VAL A 33 8.19 11.82 -2.17
CA VAL A 33 8.32 11.96 -0.71
C VAL A 33 9.80 11.85 -0.30
N ARG A 34 10.51 10.84 -0.81
CA ARG A 34 11.92 10.62 -0.47
C ARG A 34 12.80 11.77 -0.93
N SER A 35 12.47 12.44 -2.02
CA SER A 35 13.24 13.60 -2.50
C SER A 35 13.19 14.78 -1.54
N HIS A 36 12.13 14.88 -0.74
CA HIS A 36 11.96 15.92 0.27
C HIS A 36 12.39 15.47 1.66
N LEU A 37 12.23 14.19 1.98
CA LEU A 37 12.47 13.64 3.32
C LEU A 37 13.51 12.52 3.24
N VAL A 38 14.75 12.84 3.61
CA VAL A 38 15.83 11.84 3.66
C VAL A 38 15.55 10.79 4.75
N ALA A 39 16.36 9.73 4.78
CA ALA A 39 16.25 8.69 5.82
C ALA A 39 16.48 9.29 7.22
N GLY A 40 15.80 8.75 8.22
CA GLY A 40 16.00 9.12 9.63
C GLY A 40 14.77 9.64 10.35
N TYR A 41 13.68 9.91 9.64
CA TYR A 41 12.43 10.28 10.28
C TYR A 41 11.68 9.03 10.77
N LEU A 42 10.71 9.24 11.64
CA LEU A 42 9.80 8.19 12.09
C LEU A 42 8.91 7.73 10.94
N GLU A 43 8.51 6.48 10.97
CA GLU A 43 7.60 5.88 9.98
C GLU A 43 6.34 6.73 9.77
N SER A 44 5.75 7.26 10.85
CA SER A 44 4.53 8.09 10.78
C SER A 44 4.71 9.38 9.98
N VAL A 45 5.91 9.93 9.93
CA VAL A 45 6.21 11.14 9.15
C VAL A 45 6.12 10.84 7.67
N TYR A 46 6.76 9.76 7.23
CA TYR A 46 6.72 9.33 5.83
C TYR A 46 5.30 8.95 5.41
N LYS A 47 4.56 8.29 6.30
CA LYS A 47 3.18 7.91 6.03
C LYS A 47 2.30 9.12 5.77
N LYS A 48 2.38 10.15 6.62
CA LYS A 48 1.61 11.38 6.46
C LYS A 48 1.95 12.10 5.16
N ALA A 49 3.24 12.17 4.81
CA ALA A 49 3.69 12.77 3.58
C ALA A 49 3.15 12.00 2.36
N LEU A 50 3.24 10.68 2.40
CA LEU A 50 2.75 9.83 1.31
C LEU A 50 1.23 9.97 1.13
N LEU A 51 0.47 9.98 2.22
CA LEU A 51 -0.98 10.20 2.16
C LEU A 51 -1.33 11.52 1.49
N LEU A 52 -0.65 12.60 1.86
CA LEU A 52 -0.86 13.91 1.24
C LEU A 52 -0.59 13.88 -0.27
N GLU A 53 0.49 13.26 -0.68
CA GLU A 53 0.86 13.17 -2.10
C GLU A 53 -0.13 12.30 -2.88
N LEU A 54 -0.57 11.19 -2.32
CA LEU A 54 -1.54 10.30 -2.99
C LEU A 54 -2.90 10.98 -3.14
N GLU A 55 -3.36 11.69 -2.10
CA GLU A 55 -4.61 12.45 -2.15
C GLU A 55 -4.52 13.58 -3.17
N ASP A 56 -3.40 14.29 -3.22
CA ASP A 56 -3.14 15.34 -4.20
C ASP A 56 -3.15 14.80 -5.64
N ALA A 57 -2.73 13.56 -5.81
CA ALA A 57 -2.81 12.90 -7.11
C ALA A 57 -4.23 12.47 -7.50
N GLY A 58 -5.21 12.73 -6.64
CA GLY A 58 -6.62 12.40 -6.90
C GLY A 58 -6.99 10.96 -6.61
N LEU A 59 -6.18 10.23 -5.85
CA LEU A 59 -6.43 8.83 -5.53
C LEU A 59 -7.30 8.70 -4.29
N LYS A 60 -8.16 7.67 -4.28
CA LYS A 60 -8.87 7.28 -3.08
C LYS A 60 -7.92 6.51 -2.18
N VAL A 61 -7.69 7.01 -0.97
CA VAL A 61 -6.82 6.37 0.01
C VAL A 61 -7.57 6.16 1.33
N GLU A 62 -7.29 5.02 1.94
CA GLU A 62 -7.77 4.69 3.28
C GLU A 62 -6.54 4.36 4.12
N ASP A 63 -6.48 4.86 5.35
CA ASP A 63 -5.36 4.57 6.23
C ASP A 63 -5.83 3.84 7.49
N GLU A 64 -4.91 3.10 8.11
CA GLU A 64 -5.19 2.34 9.33
C GLU A 64 -6.43 1.46 9.17
N VAL A 65 -6.49 0.69 8.10
CA VAL A 65 -7.64 -0.16 7.78
C VAL A 65 -7.59 -1.45 8.61
N GLU A 66 -8.64 -1.67 9.40
CA GLU A 66 -8.73 -2.88 10.23
C GLU A 66 -8.89 -4.14 9.38
N LEU A 67 -8.08 -5.15 9.70
CA LEU A 67 -8.09 -6.45 9.03
C LEU A 67 -8.28 -7.55 10.09
N PRO A 68 -9.53 -7.92 10.41
CA PRO A 68 -9.78 -8.96 11.40
C PRO A 68 -9.39 -10.33 10.85
N VAL A 69 -8.72 -11.12 11.68
CA VAL A 69 -8.37 -12.50 11.36
C VAL A 69 -9.42 -13.42 11.95
N LEU A 70 -10.06 -14.20 11.09
CA LEU A 70 -11.10 -15.13 11.49
C LEU A 70 -10.59 -16.57 11.52
N TYR A 71 -10.97 -17.31 12.55
CA TYR A 71 -10.77 -18.74 12.65
C TYR A 71 -12.07 -19.39 13.05
N LYS A 72 -12.62 -20.22 12.16
CA LYS A 72 -13.92 -20.86 12.36
C LYS A 72 -15.01 -19.89 12.83
N GLY A 73 -15.05 -18.72 12.18
CA GLY A 73 -16.04 -17.68 12.49
C GLY A 73 -15.72 -16.80 13.69
N HIS A 74 -14.63 -17.05 14.39
CA HIS A 74 -14.21 -16.26 15.55
C HIS A 74 -13.09 -15.32 15.18
N VAL A 75 -13.15 -14.07 15.66
CA VAL A 75 -12.06 -13.10 15.53
C VAL A 75 -10.95 -13.51 16.50
N ILE A 76 -9.80 -13.90 15.98
CA ILE A 76 -8.65 -14.34 16.77
C ILE A 76 -7.46 -13.38 16.65
N GLY A 77 -7.54 -12.38 15.79
CA GLY A 77 -6.50 -11.38 15.61
C GLY A 77 -7.07 -10.17 14.93
N ASP A 78 -6.42 -9.04 15.13
CA ASP A 78 -6.81 -7.78 14.54
C ASP A 78 -5.54 -7.09 14.03
N PHE A 79 -5.39 -7.00 12.72
CA PHE A 79 -4.30 -6.30 12.07
C PHE A 79 -4.80 -5.01 11.47
N ARG A 80 -3.86 -4.15 11.06
CA ARG A 80 -4.18 -2.91 10.38
C ARG A 80 -3.24 -2.70 9.22
N ALA A 81 -3.82 -2.51 8.04
CA ALA A 81 -3.05 -2.11 6.87
C ALA A 81 -2.75 -0.61 6.96
N ASP A 82 -1.52 -0.21 6.67
CA ASP A 82 -1.13 1.20 6.74
C ASP A 82 -1.96 2.05 5.78
N ILE A 83 -1.97 1.68 4.50
CA ILE A 83 -2.69 2.42 3.45
C ILE A 83 -3.28 1.42 2.46
N ILE A 84 -4.51 1.67 2.04
CA ILE A 84 -5.11 0.97 0.90
C ILE A 84 -5.48 2.02 -0.14
N VAL A 85 -4.98 1.84 -1.37
CA VAL A 85 -5.18 2.78 -2.49
C VAL A 85 -6.16 2.18 -3.48
N GLU A 86 -7.22 2.93 -3.78
CA GLU A 86 -8.24 2.57 -4.78
C GLU A 86 -8.82 1.16 -4.57
N GLU A 87 -8.84 0.68 -3.33
CA GLU A 87 -9.27 -0.68 -2.99
C GLU A 87 -8.51 -1.79 -3.73
N CYS A 88 -7.39 -1.44 -4.36
CA CYS A 88 -6.62 -2.31 -5.25
C CYS A 88 -5.22 -2.66 -4.75
N VAL A 89 -4.60 -1.80 -3.95
CA VAL A 89 -3.22 -1.96 -3.52
C VAL A 89 -3.09 -1.66 -2.03
N ILE A 90 -2.48 -2.59 -1.30
CA ILE A 90 -2.08 -2.32 0.09
C ILE A 90 -0.64 -1.81 0.08
N ILE A 91 -0.40 -0.71 0.77
CA ILE A 91 0.95 -0.19 1.02
C ILE A 91 1.29 -0.39 2.49
N GLU A 92 2.39 -1.08 2.76
CA GLU A 92 2.98 -1.17 4.08
C GLU A 92 4.26 -0.36 4.12
N LEU A 93 4.38 0.53 5.10
CA LEU A 93 5.52 1.42 5.25
C LEU A 93 6.44 0.92 6.35
N LYS A 94 7.73 1.07 6.12
CA LYS A 94 8.75 0.82 7.13
C LYS A 94 9.77 1.96 7.12
N ALA A 95 10.42 2.17 8.26
CA ALA A 95 11.51 3.12 8.42
C ALA A 95 12.65 2.43 9.18
N VAL A 96 13.20 1.39 8.54
CA VAL A 96 14.24 0.53 9.10
C VAL A 96 15.48 0.54 8.20
N ALA A 97 16.62 0.10 8.71
CA ALA A 97 17.85 0.06 7.92
C ALA A 97 17.70 -0.88 6.71
N HIS A 98 17.10 -2.04 6.93
CA HIS A 98 16.87 -3.05 5.89
C HIS A 98 15.55 -3.76 6.12
N LEU A 99 14.87 -4.07 5.03
CA LEU A 99 13.67 -4.91 5.09
C LEU A 99 14.05 -6.35 5.46
N LEU A 100 13.21 -6.98 6.27
CA LEU A 100 13.38 -8.36 6.70
C LEU A 100 12.31 -9.25 6.01
N PRO A 101 12.58 -10.55 5.86
CA PRO A 101 11.57 -11.49 5.34
C PRO A 101 10.24 -11.43 6.08
N ALA A 102 10.27 -11.20 7.40
CA ALA A 102 9.04 -11.08 8.21
C ALA A 102 8.16 -9.90 7.75
N HIS A 103 8.75 -8.82 7.27
CA HIS A 103 7.98 -7.68 6.74
C HIS A 103 7.21 -8.07 5.47
N GLU A 104 7.84 -8.85 4.60
CA GLU A 104 7.21 -9.33 3.37
C GLU A 104 6.07 -10.31 3.66
N ILE A 105 6.30 -11.22 4.61
CA ILE A 105 5.29 -12.20 5.04
C ILE A 105 4.07 -11.47 5.62
N GLN A 106 4.30 -10.45 6.44
CA GLN A 106 3.22 -9.65 7.02
C GLN A 106 2.33 -9.03 5.93
N LEU A 107 2.93 -8.42 4.92
CA LEU A 107 2.17 -7.82 3.83
C LEU A 107 1.37 -8.88 3.06
N VAL A 108 1.97 -10.04 2.77
CA VAL A 108 1.24 -11.12 2.08
C VAL A 108 0.04 -11.59 2.90
N ASN A 109 0.19 -11.69 4.22
CA ASN A 109 -0.92 -12.05 5.10
C ASN A 109 -2.04 -11.00 5.03
N TYR A 110 -1.69 -9.72 5.02
CA TYR A 110 -2.68 -8.64 4.90
C TYR A 110 -3.42 -8.71 3.58
N LEU A 111 -2.71 -8.95 2.48
CA LEU A 111 -3.31 -9.11 1.15
C LEU A 111 -4.31 -10.27 1.14
N THR A 112 -3.94 -11.38 1.77
CA THR A 112 -4.78 -12.57 1.83
C THR A 112 -6.06 -12.31 2.64
N ILE A 113 -5.93 -11.66 3.79
CA ILE A 113 -7.08 -11.32 4.65
C ILE A 113 -8.00 -10.32 3.95
N ALA A 114 -7.44 -9.30 3.34
CA ALA A 114 -8.19 -8.22 2.67
C ALA A 114 -8.75 -8.64 1.31
N GLU A 115 -8.30 -9.76 0.77
CA GLU A 115 -8.65 -10.21 -0.59
C GLU A 115 -8.25 -9.17 -1.64
N ILE A 116 -7.08 -8.59 -1.48
CA ILE A 116 -6.47 -7.64 -2.41
C ILE A 116 -5.25 -8.30 -3.04
N ASP A 117 -5.12 -8.21 -4.35
CA ASP A 117 -4.12 -9.00 -5.10
C ASP A 117 -2.70 -8.42 -5.04
N ASN A 118 -2.56 -7.11 -4.91
CA ASN A 118 -1.27 -6.44 -5.03
C ASN A 118 -0.94 -5.62 -3.80
N GLY A 119 0.32 -5.69 -3.37
CA GLY A 119 0.84 -4.89 -2.28
C GLY A 119 2.23 -4.35 -2.57
N LEU A 120 2.54 -3.25 -1.91
CA LEU A 120 3.86 -2.63 -1.95
C LEU A 120 4.37 -2.48 -0.52
N LEU A 121 5.56 -3.00 -0.30
CA LEU A 121 6.31 -2.77 0.93
C LEU A 121 7.34 -1.71 0.62
N ILE A 122 7.24 -0.56 1.29
CA ILE A 122 8.09 0.59 1.02
C ILE A 122 8.85 0.96 2.28
N ASN A 123 10.17 0.86 2.21
CA ASN A 123 11.05 1.23 3.32
C ASN A 123 11.73 2.57 3.04
N PHE A 124 11.36 3.58 3.83
CA PHE A 124 11.94 4.92 3.76
C PHE A 124 13.22 5.06 4.62
N GLY A 125 13.54 4.05 5.41
CA GLY A 125 14.68 4.10 6.32
C GLY A 125 16.02 3.69 5.72
N ALA A 126 16.02 3.09 4.52
CA ALA A 126 17.25 2.72 3.85
C ALA A 126 18.06 3.97 3.49
N ALA A 127 19.39 3.93 3.76
CA ALA A 127 20.22 5.13 3.73
C ALA A 127 20.35 5.78 2.35
N GLU A 128 20.54 4.97 1.31
CA GLU A 128 20.84 5.51 -0.03
C GLU A 128 19.60 5.75 -0.89
N ARG A 129 18.64 4.84 -0.82
CA ARG A 129 17.43 4.91 -1.65
C ARG A 129 16.31 4.11 -1.01
N LEU A 130 15.10 4.30 -1.50
CA LEU A 130 13.97 3.47 -1.07
C LEU A 130 14.22 2.00 -1.38
N GLU A 131 13.84 1.14 -0.45
CA GLU A 131 13.66 -0.29 -0.75
C GLU A 131 12.18 -0.50 -1.01
N ILE A 132 11.85 -1.05 -2.17
CA ILE A 132 10.47 -1.32 -2.56
C ILE A 132 10.37 -2.79 -2.97
N LYS A 133 9.42 -3.49 -2.36
CA LYS A 133 9.09 -4.88 -2.69
C LYS A 133 7.63 -4.96 -3.09
N ARG A 134 7.37 -5.47 -4.27
CA ARG A 134 6.00 -5.78 -4.69
C ARG A 134 5.66 -7.18 -4.26
N LYS A 135 4.51 -7.35 -3.62
CA LYS A 135 4.03 -8.65 -3.14
C LYS A 135 2.67 -8.94 -3.74
N TYR A 136 2.33 -10.20 -3.78
CA TYR A 136 1.08 -10.69 -4.34
C TYR A 136 0.35 -11.54 -3.32
N ARG A 137 -0.96 -11.50 -3.40
CA ARG A 137 -1.83 -12.33 -2.58
C ARG A 137 -1.56 -13.81 -2.82
N VAL A 138 -1.62 -14.59 -1.75
CA VAL A 138 -1.58 -16.05 -1.83
C VAL A 138 -3.01 -16.58 -1.83
N TYR A 139 -3.33 -17.37 -2.83
CA TYR A 139 -4.62 -18.05 -2.89
C TYR A 139 -4.48 -19.42 -2.26
N ASN A 140 -5.39 -19.71 -1.32
CA ASN A 140 -5.45 -21.02 -0.69
C ASN A 140 -6.68 -21.77 -1.21
N PRO A 141 -6.51 -22.78 -2.04
CA PRO A 141 -7.64 -23.51 -2.63
C PRO A 141 -8.45 -24.34 -1.64
N HIS A 142 -7.98 -24.47 -0.40
CA HIS A 142 -8.65 -25.24 0.65
C HIS A 142 -9.43 -24.39 1.65
N ILE A 143 -9.50 -23.11 1.40
CA ILE A 143 -10.30 -22.19 2.21
C ILE A 143 -11.66 -22.00 1.57
#